data_fee1c030fd67e721cb7e2411b13bdf2d
#
_entry.id   fee1c030fd67e721cb7e2411b13bdf2d
#
_cell.length_a   1.000
_cell.length_b   1.000
_cell.length_c   1.000
_cell.angle_alpha   90.00
_cell.angle_beta   90.00
_cell.angle_gamma   90.00
#
_symmetry.space_group_name_H-M   'P 1'
#
loop_
_entity.id
_entity.type
_entity.pdbx_description
1 polymer ?
#
loop_
_entity_poly.entity_id
_entity_poly.type
_entity_poly.pdbx_seq_one_letter_code
_entity_poly.pdbx_strand_id
1 'polypeptide(L)'
;MSEPTAQDSTARRRILMLLPLLIFAALAALFWFRLGDRDPSRIPSALIGRPVPQTTLPALAGLTRDGAQVPGIDPGAFKGKVSVVNVWASWCVPCHEEAPLLTKLSADKRIQIVGINYKDTPDNARRFLGRYGNPFGIVGADSNGRASIEWGVYGVPETFIIGRDGKIAYKLIGAVTPENIDTVLKAEIDKALQAGS
;
A
#
# COMPACT_ATOMS: atom_id res chain seq x y z
N MET A 1 40.81 8.91 61.88
CA MET A 1 39.45 8.45 61.46
C MET A 1 38.72 9.68 61.03
N SER A 2 38.57 9.90 59.71
CA SER A 2 37.95 11.10 59.11
C SER A 2 36.49 10.78 58.88
N GLU A 3 35.56 11.51 59.50
CA GLU A 3 34.11 11.42 59.27
C GLU A 3 33.74 11.87 57.84
N PRO A 4 32.88 11.15 57.16
CA PRO A 4 32.41 11.58 55.85
C PRO A 4 31.51 12.80 56.00
N THR A 5 31.87 13.91 55.31
CA THR A 5 31.19 15.21 55.36
C THR A 5 29.76 15.08 54.79
N ALA A 6 28.78 15.68 55.48
CA ALA A 6 27.34 15.69 55.20
C ALA A 6 26.99 16.31 53.80
N GLN A 7 27.93 16.86 53.06
CA GLN A 7 27.78 17.47 51.75
C GLN A 7 27.61 16.44 50.61
N ASP A 8 28.16 15.22 50.77
CA ASP A 8 28.13 14.19 49.74
C ASP A 8 26.76 13.47 49.64
N SER A 9 25.99 13.47 50.75
CA SER A 9 24.68 12.80 50.79
C SER A 9 23.56 13.59 50.08
N THR A 10 23.63 14.90 50.07
CA THR A 10 22.65 15.78 49.44
C THR A 10 22.81 15.83 47.89
N ALA A 11 24.02 15.83 47.43
CA ALA A 11 24.32 15.74 45.99
C ALA A 11 23.87 14.40 45.42
N ARG A 12 24.19 13.29 46.10
CA ARG A 12 23.77 11.94 45.67
C ARG A 12 22.24 11.77 45.68
N ARG A 13 21.53 12.34 46.66
CA ARG A 13 20.07 12.31 46.72
C ARG A 13 19.43 13.10 45.56
N ARG A 14 19.98 14.28 45.20
CA ARG A 14 19.52 15.08 44.06
C ARG A 14 19.75 14.35 42.73
N ILE A 15 20.90 13.73 42.52
CA ILE A 15 21.19 12.92 41.35
C ILE A 15 20.21 11.73 41.23
N LEU A 16 19.95 11.02 42.34
CA LEU A 16 18.98 9.93 42.36
C LEU A 16 17.55 10.37 42.05
N MET A 17 17.15 11.60 42.45
CA MET A 17 15.83 12.17 42.12
C MET A 17 15.74 12.63 40.67
N LEU A 18 16.85 13.07 40.05
CA LEU A 18 16.86 13.53 38.66
C LEU A 18 17.05 12.39 37.66
N LEU A 19 17.58 11.24 38.09
CA LEU A 19 17.86 10.11 37.24
C LEU A 19 16.63 9.59 36.45
N PRO A 20 15.45 9.43 37.06
CA PRO A 20 14.25 9.03 36.30
C PRO A 20 13.85 10.04 35.22
N LEU A 21 14.01 11.34 35.52
CA LEU A 21 13.70 12.41 34.59
C LEU A 21 14.66 12.39 33.38
N LEU A 22 15.96 12.17 33.65
CA LEU A 22 16.98 12.07 32.60
C LEU A 22 16.76 10.84 31.72
N ILE A 23 16.42 9.69 32.33
CA ILE A 23 16.08 8.47 31.59
C ILE A 23 14.84 8.70 30.73
N PHE A 24 13.81 9.32 31.28
CA PHE A 24 12.59 9.65 30.51
C PHE A 24 12.90 10.60 29.34
N ALA A 25 13.68 11.65 29.58
CA ALA A 25 14.06 12.59 28.54
C ALA A 25 14.91 11.92 27.44
N ALA A 26 15.83 11.04 27.82
CA ALA A 26 16.65 10.26 26.87
C ALA A 26 15.79 9.30 26.05
N LEU A 27 14.83 8.60 26.68
CA LEU A 27 13.90 7.73 25.97
C LEU A 27 12.96 8.53 25.06
N ALA A 28 12.44 9.66 25.51
CA ALA A 28 11.58 10.52 24.69
C ALA A 28 12.33 11.05 23.47
N ALA A 29 13.58 11.50 23.64
CA ALA A 29 14.44 11.92 22.53
C ALA A 29 14.74 10.76 21.58
N LEU A 30 15.07 9.57 22.09
CA LEU A 30 15.29 8.39 21.28
C LEU A 30 14.05 8.01 20.46
N PHE A 31 12.87 8.03 21.09
CA PHE A 31 11.60 7.80 20.40
C PHE A 31 11.34 8.85 19.32
N TRP A 32 11.55 10.14 19.64
CA TRP A 32 11.35 11.24 18.69
C TRP A 32 12.23 11.07 17.44
N PHE A 33 13.52 10.78 17.63
CA PHE A 33 14.45 10.54 16.52
C PHE A 33 14.15 9.24 15.75
N ARG A 34 13.67 8.19 16.43
CA ARG A 34 13.38 6.91 15.78
C ARG A 34 12.02 6.85 15.08
N LEU A 35 11.03 7.62 15.53
CA LEU A 35 9.71 7.66 14.87
C LEU A 35 9.67 8.67 13.72
N GLY A 36 10.46 9.75 13.77
CA GLY A 36 10.49 10.76 12.72
C GLY A 36 11.06 10.30 11.38
N ASP A 37 11.84 9.22 11.36
CA ASP A 37 12.58 8.74 10.19
C ASP A 37 11.93 7.51 9.50
N ARG A 38 10.79 7.05 9.97
CA ARG A 38 10.11 5.87 9.41
C ARG A 38 8.90 6.30 8.61
N ASP A 39 9.06 6.31 7.31
CA ASP A 39 7.97 6.31 6.36
C ASP A 39 7.21 4.96 6.51
N PRO A 40 5.98 4.95 7.07
CA PRO A 40 5.22 3.71 7.28
C PRO A 40 4.84 3.02 5.97
N SER A 41 4.94 3.72 4.83
CA SER A 41 4.71 3.15 3.50
C SER A 41 5.84 2.22 3.05
N ARG A 42 6.99 2.22 3.74
CA ARG A 42 8.18 1.40 3.44
C ARG A 42 8.29 0.12 4.24
N ILE A 43 7.21 -0.37 4.85
CA ILE A 43 7.25 -1.70 5.47
C ILE A 43 7.36 -2.74 4.35
N PRO A 44 8.48 -3.49 4.24
CA PRO A 44 8.62 -4.51 3.22
C PRO A 44 7.52 -5.54 3.39
N SER A 45 6.63 -5.66 2.41
CA SER A 45 5.64 -6.74 2.42
C SER A 45 6.37 -8.08 2.32
N ALA A 46 6.02 -9.03 3.18
CA ALA A 46 6.54 -10.40 3.13
C ALA A 46 6.23 -11.11 1.80
N LEU A 47 5.39 -10.53 0.96
CA LEU A 47 4.99 -11.05 -0.33
C LEU A 47 5.86 -10.56 -1.49
N ILE A 48 6.77 -9.59 -1.28
CA ILE A 48 7.68 -9.13 -2.34
C ILE A 48 8.57 -10.30 -2.78
N GLY A 49 8.68 -10.48 -4.10
CA GLY A 49 9.39 -11.60 -4.73
C GLY A 49 8.61 -12.92 -4.77
N ARG A 50 7.43 -12.97 -4.16
CA ARG A 50 6.56 -14.16 -4.20
C ARG A 50 5.56 -14.09 -5.35
N PRO A 51 5.09 -15.23 -5.88
CA PRO A 51 3.99 -15.27 -6.82
C PRO A 51 2.75 -14.59 -6.23
N VAL A 52 1.93 -13.98 -7.12
CA VAL A 52 0.62 -13.47 -6.72
C VAL A 52 -0.23 -14.61 -6.10
N PRO A 53 -1.10 -14.29 -5.12
CA PRO A 53 -2.05 -15.26 -4.58
C PRO A 53 -2.85 -15.93 -5.70
N GLN A 54 -3.10 -17.24 -5.56
CA GLN A 54 -3.83 -18.03 -6.55
C GLN A 54 -5.35 -17.91 -6.39
N THR A 55 -5.82 -16.77 -5.91
CA THR A 55 -7.23 -16.49 -5.68
C THR A 55 -7.87 -15.95 -6.94
N THR A 56 -8.95 -16.61 -7.37
CA THR A 56 -9.82 -16.11 -8.43
C THR A 56 -10.89 -15.20 -7.82
N LEU A 57 -11.12 -14.06 -8.42
CA LEU A 57 -12.21 -13.15 -8.04
C LEU A 57 -13.22 -13.00 -9.17
N PRO A 58 -14.51 -13.08 -8.87
CA PRO A 58 -15.55 -12.87 -9.87
C PRO A 58 -15.48 -11.45 -10.43
N ALA A 59 -15.94 -11.28 -11.66
CA ALA A 59 -16.10 -9.97 -12.26
C ALA A 59 -17.05 -9.09 -11.44
N LEU A 60 -16.79 -7.80 -11.39
CA LEU A 60 -17.72 -6.84 -10.77
C LEU A 60 -19.05 -6.83 -11.57
N ALA A 61 -20.11 -7.28 -10.94
CA ALA A 61 -21.39 -7.46 -11.60
C ALA A 61 -21.90 -6.19 -12.30
N GLY A 62 -22.26 -6.30 -13.58
CA GLY A 62 -22.77 -5.21 -14.39
C GLY A 62 -21.74 -4.15 -14.80
N LEU A 63 -20.45 -4.34 -14.56
CA LEU A 63 -19.40 -3.46 -15.06
C LEU A 63 -19.06 -3.85 -16.50
N THR A 64 -19.34 -2.97 -17.44
CA THR A 64 -19.06 -3.18 -18.87
C THR A 64 -18.11 -2.13 -19.41
N ARG A 65 -17.37 -2.48 -20.46
CA ARG A 65 -16.59 -1.56 -21.30
C ARG A 65 -16.83 -1.92 -22.76
N ASP A 66 -17.19 -0.96 -23.57
CA ASP A 66 -17.48 -1.15 -25.02
C ASP A 66 -18.49 -2.28 -25.26
N GLY A 67 -19.51 -2.39 -24.39
CA GLY A 67 -20.56 -3.39 -24.45
C GLY A 67 -20.20 -4.78 -23.92
N ALA A 68 -18.94 -5.03 -23.59
CA ALA A 68 -18.46 -6.30 -23.03
C ALA A 68 -18.30 -6.22 -21.50
N GLN A 69 -18.56 -7.33 -20.81
CA GLN A 69 -18.29 -7.45 -19.37
C GLN A 69 -16.80 -7.29 -19.08
N VAL A 70 -16.45 -6.40 -18.15
CA VAL A 70 -15.08 -6.32 -17.65
C VAL A 70 -14.76 -7.61 -16.87
N PRO A 71 -13.66 -8.34 -17.22
CA PRO A 71 -13.37 -9.62 -16.61
C PRO A 71 -13.00 -9.49 -15.12
N GLY A 72 -13.25 -10.55 -14.36
CA GLY A 72 -12.73 -10.75 -13.02
C GLY A 72 -11.25 -11.13 -13.01
N ILE A 73 -10.69 -11.35 -11.83
CA ILE A 73 -9.29 -11.74 -11.69
C ILE A 73 -9.15 -13.26 -11.80
N ASP A 74 -8.28 -13.67 -12.71
CA ASP A 74 -7.68 -14.99 -12.78
C ASP A 74 -6.17 -14.85 -12.55
N PRO A 75 -5.53 -15.67 -11.70
CA PRO A 75 -4.08 -15.56 -11.42
C PRO A 75 -3.21 -15.69 -12.67
N GLY A 76 -3.67 -16.41 -13.70
CA GLY A 76 -2.97 -16.53 -14.98
C GLY A 76 -2.88 -15.21 -15.76
N ALA A 77 -3.76 -14.25 -15.50
CA ALA A 77 -3.78 -12.95 -16.18
C ALA A 77 -2.54 -12.08 -15.87
N PHE A 78 -1.77 -12.41 -14.83
CA PHE A 78 -0.56 -11.68 -14.46
C PHE A 78 0.71 -12.14 -15.18
N LYS A 79 0.68 -13.25 -15.89
CA LYS A 79 1.84 -13.77 -16.62
C LYS A 79 2.05 -13.04 -17.95
N GLY A 80 3.31 -12.73 -18.25
CA GLY A 80 3.71 -12.11 -19.52
C GLY A 80 3.49 -10.59 -19.60
N LYS A 81 2.85 -9.99 -18.60
CA LYS A 81 2.58 -8.54 -18.57
C LYS A 81 2.95 -7.95 -17.20
N VAL A 82 3.54 -6.76 -17.23
CA VAL A 82 3.65 -5.96 -15.99
C VAL A 82 2.27 -5.44 -15.62
N SER A 83 1.87 -5.68 -14.38
CA SER A 83 0.53 -5.31 -13.90
C SER A 83 0.61 -4.38 -12.70
N VAL A 84 -0.23 -3.36 -12.70
CA VAL A 84 -0.49 -2.50 -11.53
C VAL A 84 -1.83 -2.93 -10.96
N VAL A 85 -1.80 -3.52 -9.76
CA VAL A 85 -3.00 -3.98 -9.05
C VAL A 85 -3.31 -2.98 -7.96
N ASN A 86 -4.45 -2.32 -8.06
CA ASN A 86 -4.92 -1.37 -7.06
C ASN A 86 -6.10 -1.96 -6.30
N VAL A 87 -6.01 -1.93 -4.97
CA VAL A 87 -7.09 -2.36 -4.07
C VAL A 87 -7.83 -1.13 -3.61
N TRP A 88 -9.12 -1.08 -3.89
CA TRP A 88 -9.94 0.13 -3.72
C TRP A 88 -11.36 -0.19 -3.27
N ALA A 89 -12.06 0.84 -2.81
CA ALA A 89 -13.49 0.77 -2.51
C ALA A 89 -14.16 2.12 -2.77
N SER A 90 -15.47 2.09 -3.08
CA SER A 90 -16.24 3.32 -3.33
C SER A 90 -16.43 4.19 -2.07
N TRP A 91 -16.36 3.60 -0.90
CA TRP A 91 -16.47 4.29 0.40
C TRP A 91 -15.13 4.86 0.91
N CYS A 92 -14.02 4.57 0.23
CA CYS A 92 -12.68 4.97 0.62
C CYS A 92 -12.38 6.38 0.09
N VAL A 93 -12.30 7.38 0.96
CA VAL A 93 -12.04 8.77 0.57
C VAL A 93 -10.72 8.95 -0.17
N PRO A 94 -9.56 8.42 0.29
CA PRO A 94 -8.30 8.55 -0.46
C PRO A 94 -8.34 7.87 -1.85
N CYS A 95 -9.19 6.84 -2.04
CA CYS A 95 -9.37 6.20 -3.33
C CYS A 95 -10.01 7.15 -4.36
N HIS A 96 -10.85 8.11 -3.91
CA HIS A 96 -11.41 9.14 -4.77
C HIS A 96 -10.32 10.09 -5.28
N GLU A 97 -9.34 10.39 -4.45
CA GLU A 97 -8.24 11.32 -4.77
C GLU A 97 -7.26 10.70 -5.77
N GLU A 98 -6.96 9.39 -5.66
CA GLU A 98 -6.04 8.71 -6.56
C GLU A 98 -6.65 8.32 -7.92
N ALA A 99 -7.98 8.17 -8.02
CA ALA A 99 -8.63 7.65 -9.21
C ALA A 99 -8.28 8.40 -10.52
N PRO A 100 -8.19 9.75 -10.54
CA PRO A 100 -7.74 10.47 -11.73
C PRO A 100 -6.29 10.17 -12.13
N LEU A 101 -5.43 9.87 -11.16
CA LEU A 101 -4.03 9.54 -11.42
C LEU A 101 -3.90 8.14 -12.02
N LEU A 102 -4.65 7.16 -11.51
CA LEU A 102 -4.73 5.82 -12.08
C LEU A 102 -5.31 5.86 -13.50
N THR A 103 -6.29 6.73 -13.76
CA THR A 103 -6.84 6.94 -15.11
C THR A 103 -5.78 7.48 -16.07
N LYS A 104 -4.94 8.42 -15.64
CA LYS A 104 -3.79 8.88 -16.44
C LYS A 104 -2.78 7.77 -16.66
N LEU A 105 -2.48 6.97 -15.62
CA LEU A 105 -1.55 5.86 -15.70
C LEU A 105 -2.03 4.77 -16.69
N SER A 106 -3.34 4.56 -16.83
CA SER A 106 -3.92 3.58 -17.76
C SER A 106 -3.68 3.89 -19.24
N ALA A 107 -3.20 5.09 -19.57
CA ALA A 107 -2.77 5.43 -20.92
C ALA A 107 -1.46 4.72 -21.33
N ASP A 108 -0.64 4.27 -20.39
CA ASP A 108 0.57 3.51 -20.65
C ASP A 108 0.22 2.08 -21.09
N LYS A 109 0.39 1.80 -22.39
CA LYS A 109 0.06 0.50 -22.99
C LYS A 109 1.06 -0.61 -22.70
N ARG A 110 2.19 -0.30 -22.06
CA ARG A 110 3.21 -1.30 -21.65
C ARG A 110 2.76 -2.12 -20.44
N ILE A 111 1.76 -1.62 -19.69
CA ILE A 111 1.23 -2.21 -18.47
C ILE A 111 -0.25 -2.52 -18.60
N GLN A 112 -0.74 -3.38 -17.73
CA GLN A 112 -2.18 -3.52 -17.47
C GLN A 112 -2.52 -2.98 -16.07
N ILE A 113 -3.70 -2.37 -15.93
CA ILE A 113 -4.20 -1.94 -14.63
C ILE A 113 -5.36 -2.84 -14.22
N VAL A 114 -5.24 -3.41 -13.01
CA VAL A 114 -6.18 -4.36 -12.42
C VAL A 114 -6.75 -3.77 -11.13
N GLY A 115 -8.04 -3.87 -10.93
CA GLY A 115 -8.71 -3.43 -9.71
C GLY A 115 -9.17 -4.60 -8.84
N ILE A 116 -8.91 -4.55 -7.54
CA ILE A 116 -9.58 -5.38 -6.53
C ILE A 116 -10.56 -4.47 -5.79
N ASN A 117 -11.84 -4.70 -6.00
CA ASN A 117 -12.89 -3.94 -5.31
C ASN A 117 -13.19 -4.59 -3.96
N TYR A 118 -12.78 -3.93 -2.88
CA TYR A 118 -12.74 -4.46 -1.52
C TYR A 118 -14.00 -4.11 -0.74
N LYS A 119 -14.71 -5.15 -0.24
CA LYS A 119 -15.87 -5.03 0.66
C LYS A 119 -16.85 -3.93 0.24
N ASP A 120 -17.28 -3.98 -1.00
CA ASP A 120 -18.15 -2.98 -1.61
C ASP A 120 -19.36 -3.63 -2.27
N THR A 121 -20.37 -2.82 -2.61
CA THR A 121 -21.51 -3.29 -3.40
C THR A 121 -21.27 -3.00 -4.88
N PRO A 122 -21.73 -3.86 -5.81
CA PRO A 122 -21.54 -3.62 -7.23
C PRO A 122 -22.08 -2.28 -7.71
N ASP A 123 -23.22 -1.83 -7.15
CA ASP A 123 -23.85 -0.55 -7.53
C ASP A 123 -23.00 0.65 -7.11
N ASN A 124 -22.45 0.63 -5.89
CA ASN A 124 -21.60 1.69 -5.40
C ASN A 124 -20.28 1.73 -6.18
N ALA A 125 -19.67 0.56 -6.40
CA ALA A 125 -18.45 0.43 -7.17
C ALA A 125 -18.61 0.94 -8.61
N ARG A 126 -19.72 0.59 -9.29
CA ARG A 126 -20.00 1.11 -10.64
C ARG A 126 -20.22 2.61 -10.66
N ARG A 127 -20.95 3.18 -9.67
CA ARG A 127 -21.13 4.64 -9.58
C ARG A 127 -19.79 5.36 -9.38
N PHE A 128 -18.92 4.78 -8.53
CA PHE A 128 -17.56 5.30 -8.35
C PHE A 128 -16.79 5.34 -9.67
N LEU A 129 -16.72 4.21 -10.39
CA LEU A 129 -16.02 4.12 -11.66
C LEU A 129 -16.64 4.99 -12.75
N GLY A 130 -17.97 5.15 -12.74
CA GLY A 130 -18.68 6.05 -13.65
C GLY A 130 -18.35 7.54 -13.39
N ARG A 131 -18.12 7.91 -12.13
CA ARG A 131 -17.81 9.28 -11.73
C ARG A 131 -16.36 9.68 -12.02
N TYR A 132 -15.42 8.80 -11.72
CA TYR A 132 -13.98 9.10 -11.77
C TYR A 132 -13.27 8.51 -13.00
N GLY A 133 -13.98 7.75 -13.82
CA GLY A 133 -13.42 6.94 -14.90
C GLY A 133 -13.01 5.54 -14.43
N ASN A 134 -12.98 4.60 -15.39
CA ASN A 134 -12.54 3.23 -15.11
C ASN A 134 -11.16 2.96 -15.73
N PRO A 135 -10.06 3.00 -14.93
CA PRO A 135 -8.72 2.70 -15.41
C PRO A 135 -8.47 1.20 -15.62
N PHE A 136 -9.30 0.35 -15.01
CA PHE A 136 -9.04 -1.08 -14.87
C PHE A 136 -9.47 -1.88 -16.09
N GLY A 137 -8.55 -2.65 -16.67
CA GLY A 137 -8.87 -3.65 -17.70
C GLY A 137 -9.51 -4.92 -17.14
N ILE A 138 -9.27 -5.19 -15.85
CA ILE A 138 -9.73 -6.35 -15.08
C ILE A 138 -10.20 -5.84 -13.73
N VAL A 139 -11.36 -6.29 -13.25
CA VAL A 139 -11.88 -5.91 -11.93
C VAL A 139 -12.43 -7.13 -11.21
N GLY A 140 -11.75 -7.53 -10.14
CA GLY A 140 -12.22 -8.59 -9.25
C GLY A 140 -13.04 -8.02 -8.08
N ALA A 141 -14.19 -8.61 -7.82
CA ALA A 141 -15.04 -8.27 -6.68
C ALA A 141 -14.68 -9.12 -5.45
N ASP A 142 -14.00 -8.51 -4.47
CA ASP A 142 -13.67 -9.11 -3.17
C ASP A 142 -14.68 -8.66 -2.10
N SER A 143 -15.91 -9.11 -2.23
CA SER A 143 -17.03 -8.68 -1.38
C SER A 143 -16.85 -9.03 0.10
N ASN A 144 -16.13 -10.11 0.41
CA ASN A 144 -15.87 -10.55 1.78
C ASN A 144 -14.48 -10.17 2.31
N GLY A 145 -13.59 -9.63 1.46
CA GLY A 145 -12.25 -9.20 1.82
C GLY A 145 -11.23 -10.33 1.97
N ARG A 146 -11.55 -11.58 1.62
CA ARG A 146 -10.63 -12.72 1.80
C ARG A 146 -9.44 -12.65 0.85
N ALA A 147 -9.66 -12.30 -0.41
CA ALA A 147 -8.58 -12.15 -1.36
C ALA A 147 -7.61 -11.04 -0.92
N SER A 148 -8.11 -9.91 -0.45
CA SER A 148 -7.27 -8.83 0.08
C SER A 148 -6.41 -9.28 1.26
N ILE A 149 -6.91 -10.17 2.14
CA ILE A 149 -6.11 -10.76 3.21
C ILE A 149 -4.96 -11.61 2.62
N GLU A 150 -5.24 -12.44 1.62
CA GLU A 150 -4.21 -13.26 0.94
C GLU A 150 -3.16 -12.40 0.22
N TRP A 151 -3.57 -11.24 -0.31
CA TRP A 151 -2.68 -10.22 -0.88
C TRP A 151 -1.93 -9.43 0.20
N GLY A 152 -2.16 -9.70 1.48
CA GLY A 152 -1.53 -8.99 2.59
C GLY A 152 -1.91 -7.52 2.64
N VAL A 153 -3.13 -7.17 2.23
CA VAL A 153 -3.67 -5.81 2.28
C VAL A 153 -3.96 -5.44 3.72
N TYR A 154 -3.44 -4.30 4.15
CA TYR A 154 -3.70 -3.74 5.49
C TYR A 154 -4.92 -2.83 5.49
N GLY A 155 -5.17 -2.15 4.37
CA GLY A 155 -6.28 -1.22 4.19
C GLY A 155 -6.40 -0.76 2.74
N VAL A 156 -7.32 0.15 2.46
CA VAL A 156 -7.50 0.73 1.14
C VAL A 156 -7.22 2.24 1.18
N PRO A 157 -6.55 2.77 0.15
CA PRO A 157 -6.04 2.07 -1.02
C PRO A 157 -4.65 1.48 -0.81
N GLU A 158 -4.31 0.43 -1.55
CA GLU A 158 -2.97 -0.11 -1.70
C GLU A 158 -2.72 -0.49 -3.15
N THR A 159 -1.47 -0.33 -3.61
CA THR A 159 -1.11 -0.62 -5.00
C THR A 159 0.07 -1.59 -5.06
N PHE A 160 -0.06 -2.63 -5.87
CA PHE A 160 0.99 -3.62 -6.11
C PHE A 160 1.50 -3.51 -7.55
N ILE A 161 2.79 -3.70 -7.73
CA ILE A 161 3.40 -3.89 -9.05
C ILE A 161 3.77 -5.35 -9.19
N ILE A 162 3.28 -5.98 -10.24
CA ILE A 162 3.52 -7.39 -10.55
C ILE A 162 4.39 -7.46 -11.80
N GLY A 163 5.49 -8.20 -11.69
CA GLY A 163 6.38 -8.47 -12.81
C GLY A 163 5.77 -9.42 -13.86
N ARG A 164 6.38 -9.52 -15.03
CA ARG A 164 5.96 -10.46 -16.10
C ARG A 164 6.01 -11.93 -15.68
N ASP A 165 6.82 -12.24 -14.66
CA ASP A 165 6.91 -13.58 -14.06
C ASP A 165 5.74 -13.90 -13.12
N GLY A 166 4.81 -12.95 -12.91
CA GLY A 166 3.68 -13.09 -12.01
C GLY A 166 4.04 -12.96 -10.54
N LYS A 167 5.20 -12.37 -10.21
CA LYS A 167 5.60 -12.11 -8.82
C LYS A 167 5.38 -10.66 -8.44
N ILE A 168 5.12 -10.43 -7.16
CA ILE A 168 4.97 -9.10 -6.58
C ILE A 168 6.36 -8.44 -6.53
N ALA A 169 6.57 -7.42 -7.34
CA ALA A 169 7.81 -6.66 -7.38
C ALA A 169 7.83 -5.52 -6.35
N TYR A 170 6.69 -4.88 -6.13
CA TYR A 170 6.59 -3.73 -5.23
C TYR A 170 5.19 -3.62 -4.62
N LYS A 171 5.10 -2.99 -3.45
CA LYS A 171 3.85 -2.65 -2.76
C LYS A 171 3.89 -1.22 -2.25
N LEU A 172 2.95 -0.40 -2.66
CA LEU A 172 2.69 0.93 -2.12
C LEU A 172 1.51 0.84 -1.16
N ILE A 173 1.73 1.26 0.10
CA ILE A 173 0.68 1.36 1.11
C ILE A 173 0.16 2.79 1.12
N GLY A 174 -1.16 2.97 1.07
CA GLY A 174 -1.81 4.26 0.97
C GLY A 174 -2.04 4.71 -0.48
N ALA A 175 -2.54 5.94 -0.63
CA ALA A 175 -2.97 6.46 -1.92
C ALA A 175 -1.80 6.78 -2.86
N VAL A 176 -2.04 6.58 -4.14
CA VAL A 176 -1.22 7.18 -5.20
C VAL A 176 -1.44 8.70 -5.17
N THR A 177 -0.36 9.46 -5.07
CA THR A 177 -0.38 10.93 -5.03
C THR A 177 0.39 11.50 -6.23
N PRO A 178 0.18 12.79 -6.57
CA PRO A 178 0.97 13.43 -7.61
C PRO A 178 2.48 13.36 -7.38
N GLU A 179 2.90 13.29 -6.11
CA GLU A 179 4.30 13.19 -5.73
C GLU A 179 4.85 11.77 -5.90
N ASN A 180 4.16 10.75 -5.35
CA ASN A 180 4.68 9.38 -5.35
C ASN A 180 4.49 8.65 -6.69
N ILE A 181 3.56 9.09 -7.54
CA ILE A 181 3.36 8.47 -8.85
C ILE A 181 4.59 8.61 -9.75
N ASP A 182 5.23 9.78 -9.72
CA ASP A 182 6.40 10.06 -10.56
C ASP A 182 7.72 9.61 -9.90
N THR A 183 7.83 9.79 -8.58
CA THR A 183 9.08 9.50 -7.85
C THR A 183 9.24 8.03 -7.48
N VAL A 184 8.13 7.32 -7.28
CA VAL A 184 8.14 5.93 -6.79
C VAL A 184 7.47 4.98 -7.77
N LEU A 185 6.17 5.18 -8.06
CA LEU A 185 5.37 4.18 -8.75
C LEU A 185 5.88 3.93 -10.18
N LYS A 186 6.13 4.98 -10.96
CA LYS A 186 6.69 4.86 -12.32
C LYS A 186 8.07 4.24 -12.33
N ALA A 187 8.93 4.60 -11.38
CA ALA A 187 10.27 4.01 -11.28
C ALA A 187 10.20 2.49 -11.03
N GLU A 188 9.31 2.03 -10.15
CA GLU A 188 9.13 0.61 -9.89
C GLU A 188 8.46 -0.13 -11.06
N ILE A 189 7.55 0.52 -11.79
CA ILE A 189 6.99 -0.02 -13.04
C ILE A 189 8.09 -0.21 -14.09
N ASP A 190 8.95 0.80 -14.29
CA ASP A 190 10.03 0.71 -15.27
C ASP A 190 11.06 -0.37 -14.90
N LYS A 191 11.38 -0.54 -13.61
CA LYS A 191 12.20 -1.68 -13.13
C LYS A 191 11.55 -3.03 -13.48
N ALA A 192 10.24 -3.18 -13.22
CA ALA A 192 9.52 -4.41 -13.54
C ALA A 192 9.46 -4.68 -15.05
N LEU A 193 9.40 -3.65 -15.89
CA LEU A 193 9.44 -3.75 -17.35
C LEU A 193 10.81 -4.23 -17.83
N GLN A 194 11.90 -3.78 -17.20
CA GLN A 194 13.28 -4.16 -17.55
C GLN A 194 13.63 -5.57 -17.06
N ALA A 195 13.16 -5.99 -15.89
CA ALA A 195 13.47 -7.28 -15.29
C ALA A 195 12.92 -8.49 -16.07
N GLY A 196 12.05 -8.30 -17.06
CA GLY A 196 11.42 -9.35 -17.85
C GLY A 196 11.82 -9.35 -19.34
N SER A 197 12.93 -8.66 -19.66
CA SER A 197 13.48 -8.57 -21.04
C SER A 197 14.47 -9.70 -21.29
#